data_74ea0d00c516b6258d6598b1eb7f5752
#
_entry.id   74ea0d00c516b6258d6598b1eb7f5752
#
_cell.length_a   1.000
_cell.length_b   1.000
_cell.length_c   1.000
_cell.angle_alpha   90.00
_cell.angle_beta   90.00
_cell.angle_gamma   90.00
#
_symmetry.space_group_name_H-M   'P 1'
#
loop_
_entity.id
_entity.type
_entity.pdbx_description
1 polymer ?
#
loop_
_entity_poly.entity_id
_entity_poly.type
_entity_poly.pdbx_seq_one_letter_code
_entity_poly.pdbx_strand_id
1 'polypeptide(L)'
;HTPTGGGIGMLAIGAGGLDVAVAMGGGPYYITMPKMLRINLSGRLSPWVSAKDIILEVLRILSVKGGVGKIVEYGGEGVLSLTVPERATITNMGAELGATTSIFPSDNVTREFLKAQGREKDWTELKPDEDAVYDETINIDLSKLEPMAACPHSPDAVKSVDEIGKINIDQVCIGSCTNSSYRDMMRVAS
;
A
#
# COMPACT_ATOMS: atom_id res chain seq x y z
N HIS A 1 0.07 -5.97 8.62
CA HIS A 1 1.53 -6.07 8.50
C HIS A 1 2.24 -4.80 8.95
N THR A 2 3.50 -4.93 9.41
CA THR A 2 4.34 -3.79 9.80
C THR A 2 4.45 -2.72 8.70
N PRO A 3 4.59 -3.06 7.40
CA PRO A 3 4.65 -2.09 6.31
C PRO A 3 3.48 -1.10 6.21
N THR A 4 2.37 -1.35 6.92
CA THR A 4 1.26 -0.40 7.07
C THR A 4 1.72 0.99 7.52
N GLY A 5 2.78 1.07 8.34
CA GLY A 5 3.40 2.33 8.75
C GLY A 5 3.92 3.20 7.61
N GLY A 6 4.18 2.61 6.44
CA GLY A 6 4.54 3.35 5.23
C GLY A 6 3.45 4.31 4.74
N GLY A 7 2.18 4.09 5.13
CA GLY A 7 1.07 4.98 4.81
C GLY A 7 1.17 6.38 5.43
N ILE A 8 2.02 6.55 6.46
CA ILE A 8 2.32 7.83 7.11
C ILE A 8 3.79 8.26 6.94
N GLY A 9 4.50 7.68 5.98
CA GLY A 9 5.88 8.03 5.67
C GLY A 9 6.93 7.33 6.53
N MET A 10 6.59 6.21 7.19
CA MET A 10 7.57 5.45 7.96
C MET A 10 8.23 4.38 7.09
N LEU A 11 9.54 4.23 7.23
CA LEU A 11 10.26 3.08 6.68
C LEU A 11 10.04 1.87 7.61
N ALA A 12 8.91 1.19 7.41
CA ALA A 12 8.45 0.11 8.27
C ALA A 12 8.65 -1.24 7.58
N ILE A 13 9.50 -2.08 8.15
CA ILE A 13 9.92 -3.36 7.58
C ILE A 13 9.44 -4.50 8.46
N GLY A 14 8.85 -5.53 7.84
CA GLY A 14 8.55 -6.79 8.52
C GLY A 14 9.84 -7.59 8.73
N ALA A 15 10.06 -8.08 9.96
CA ALA A 15 11.21 -8.92 10.29
C ALA A 15 10.76 -10.24 10.90
N GLY A 16 11.53 -11.31 10.66
CA GLY A 16 11.30 -12.60 11.28
C GLY A 16 11.55 -12.59 12.80
N GLY A 17 10.86 -13.46 13.54
CA GLY A 17 11.00 -13.50 15.00
C GLY A 17 12.44 -13.75 15.48
N LEU A 18 13.21 -14.54 14.74
CA LEU A 18 14.62 -14.78 15.07
C LEU A 18 15.46 -13.51 14.87
N ASP A 19 15.28 -12.78 13.80
CA ASP A 19 15.97 -11.52 13.53
C ASP A 19 15.66 -10.47 14.60
N VAL A 20 14.38 -10.40 15.00
CA VAL A 20 13.94 -9.52 16.10
C VAL A 20 14.61 -9.93 17.42
N ALA A 21 14.67 -11.23 17.74
CA ALA A 21 15.32 -11.71 18.97
C ALA A 21 16.81 -11.39 18.98
N VAL A 22 17.51 -11.55 17.85
CA VAL A 22 18.93 -11.18 17.70
C VAL A 22 19.12 -9.67 17.91
N ALA A 23 18.27 -8.84 17.29
CA ALA A 23 18.33 -7.38 17.45
C ALA A 23 18.05 -6.95 18.90
N MET A 24 17.07 -7.56 19.57
CA MET A 24 16.79 -7.31 21.00
C MET A 24 17.96 -7.71 21.89
N GLY A 25 18.75 -8.72 21.51
CA GLY A 25 19.99 -9.12 22.18
C GLY A 25 21.20 -8.21 21.88
N GLY A 26 21.02 -7.14 21.11
CA GLY A 26 22.07 -6.20 20.70
C GLY A 26 22.86 -6.65 19.47
N GLY A 27 22.42 -7.71 18.78
CA GLY A 27 23.01 -8.15 17.51
C GLY A 27 22.60 -7.26 16.34
N PRO A 28 23.37 -7.24 15.24
CA PRO A 28 23.05 -6.45 14.06
C PRO A 28 21.91 -7.09 13.26
N TYR A 29 21.07 -6.25 12.67
CA TYR A 29 20.11 -6.63 11.65
C TYR A 29 20.60 -6.16 10.28
N TYR A 30 20.84 -7.10 9.36
CA TYR A 30 21.37 -6.81 8.04
C TYR A 30 20.26 -6.77 7.00
N ILE A 31 20.24 -5.70 6.21
CA ILE A 31 19.34 -5.57 5.06
C ILE A 31 20.22 -5.39 3.82
N THR A 32 20.03 -6.23 2.81
CA THR A 32 20.61 -5.99 1.50
C THR A 32 19.99 -4.72 0.93
N MET A 33 20.83 -3.78 0.44
CA MET A 33 20.34 -2.53 -0.13
C MET A 33 19.30 -2.81 -1.22
N PRO A 34 18.05 -2.43 -1.03
CA PRO A 34 16.99 -2.69 -1.98
C PRO A 34 17.05 -1.69 -3.15
N LYS A 35 16.51 -2.09 -4.28
CA LYS A 35 16.24 -1.19 -5.40
C LYS A 35 15.04 -0.31 -5.10
N MET A 36 14.97 0.86 -5.74
CA MET A 36 13.88 1.80 -5.59
C MET A 36 12.91 1.70 -6.77
N LEU A 37 11.69 1.28 -6.49
CA LEU A 37 10.58 1.27 -7.45
C LEU A 37 9.64 2.44 -7.17
N ARG A 38 9.48 3.34 -8.12
CA ARG A 38 8.51 4.43 -8.06
C ARG A 38 7.17 4.00 -8.66
N ILE A 39 6.09 4.21 -7.92
CA ILE A 39 4.72 4.15 -8.45
C ILE A 39 4.14 5.55 -8.45
N ASN A 40 3.94 6.08 -9.63
CA ASN A 40 3.45 7.43 -9.87
C ASN A 40 1.93 7.39 -10.07
N LEU A 41 1.19 7.97 -9.14
CA LEU A 41 -0.26 8.02 -9.17
C LEU A 41 -0.72 9.37 -9.73
N SER A 42 -1.61 9.36 -10.72
CA SER A 42 -2.25 10.55 -11.27
C SER A 42 -3.77 10.43 -11.20
N GLY A 43 -4.48 11.54 -11.33
CA GLY A 43 -5.94 11.55 -11.31
C GLY A 43 -6.53 11.23 -9.93
N ARG A 44 -7.78 10.74 -9.94
CA ARG A 44 -8.54 10.38 -8.74
C ARG A 44 -9.34 9.12 -8.97
N LEU A 45 -9.59 8.36 -7.91
CA LEU A 45 -10.44 7.18 -7.96
C LEU A 45 -11.87 7.53 -8.36
N SER A 46 -12.42 6.74 -9.27
CA SER A 46 -13.82 6.78 -9.67
C SER A 46 -14.73 6.20 -8.57
N PRO A 47 -16.04 6.49 -8.58
CA PRO A 47 -16.98 5.80 -7.70
C PRO A 47 -16.85 4.28 -7.80
N TRP A 48 -16.99 3.59 -6.66
CA TRP A 48 -16.83 2.13 -6.51
C TRP A 48 -15.41 1.57 -6.65
N VAL A 49 -14.43 2.40 -7.04
CA VAL A 49 -13.01 2.04 -7.01
C VAL A 49 -12.41 2.45 -5.66
N SER A 50 -11.59 1.60 -5.09
CA SER A 50 -11.00 1.76 -3.76
C SER A 50 -9.47 1.73 -3.81
N ALA A 51 -8.83 2.07 -2.70
CA ALA A 51 -7.38 1.93 -2.57
C ALA A 51 -6.88 0.49 -2.78
N LYS A 52 -7.74 -0.50 -2.50
CA LYS A 52 -7.40 -1.91 -2.76
C LYS A 52 -7.25 -2.18 -4.26
N ASP A 53 -8.02 -1.53 -5.11
CA ASP A 53 -7.89 -1.69 -6.56
C ASP A 53 -6.55 -1.14 -7.07
N ILE A 54 -6.00 -0.11 -6.42
CA ILE A 54 -4.66 0.40 -6.75
C ILE A 54 -3.60 -0.69 -6.53
N ILE A 55 -3.58 -1.31 -5.36
CA ILE A 55 -2.58 -2.34 -5.07
C ILE A 55 -2.83 -3.64 -5.82
N LEU A 56 -4.08 -3.96 -6.16
CA LEU A 56 -4.40 -5.06 -7.04
C LEU A 56 -3.86 -4.81 -8.45
N GLU A 57 -3.97 -3.60 -8.98
CA GLU A 57 -3.35 -3.23 -10.26
C GLU A 57 -1.82 -3.36 -10.22
N VAL A 58 -1.20 -2.93 -9.13
CA VAL A 58 0.25 -3.11 -8.94
C VAL A 58 0.63 -4.60 -8.93
N LEU A 59 -0.17 -5.44 -8.25
CA LEU A 59 0.02 -6.90 -8.24
C LEU A 59 -0.17 -7.50 -9.63
N ARG A 60 -1.15 -7.03 -10.40
CA ARG A 60 -1.39 -7.46 -11.77
C ARG A 60 -0.19 -7.16 -12.69
N ILE A 61 0.45 -5.99 -12.49
CA ILE A 61 1.62 -5.57 -13.29
C ILE A 61 2.89 -6.32 -12.87
N LEU A 62 3.15 -6.45 -11.57
CA LEU A 62 4.43 -6.89 -11.02
C LEU A 62 4.46 -8.37 -10.61
N SER A 63 3.29 -8.99 -10.39
CA SER A 63 3.13 -10.28 -9.74
C SER A 63 3.58 -10.32 -8.26
N VAL A 64 3.39 -11.45 -7.59
CA VAL A 64 3.79 -11.69 -6.18
C VAL A 64 5.30 -11.70 -5.93
N LYS A 65 6.13 -11.63 -6.96
CA LYS A 65 7.59 -11.60 -6.85
C LYS A 65 8.21 -10.30 -7.34
N GLY A 66 7.42 -9.42 -7.93
CA GLY A 66 7.93 -8.20 -8.57
C GLY A 66 8.50 -7.16 -7.60
N GLY A 67 8.15 -7.23 -6.31
CA GLY A 67 8.67 -6.37 -5.26
C GLY A 67 9.88 -6.93 -4.50
N VAL A 68 10.29 -8.18 -4.77
CA VAL A 68 11.40 -8.81 -4.04
C VAL A 68 12.69 -8.00 -4.21
N GLY A 69 13.31 -7.65 -3.08
CA GLY A 69 14.53 -6.82 -3.05
C GLY A 69 14.28 -5.36 -3.46
N LYS A 70 13.04 -4.88 -3.40
CA LYS A 70 12.69 -3.49 -3.72
C LYS A 70 11.99 -2.80 -2.54
N ILE A 71 12.16 -1.49 -2.47
CA ILE A 71 11.27 -0.57 -1.74
C ILE A 71 10.36 0.08 -2.77
N VAL A 72 9.06 0.06 -2.50
CA VAL A 72 8.06 0.70 -3.36
C VAL A 72 7.72 2.08 -2.80
N GLU A 73 8.03 3.12 -3.55
CA GLU A 73 7.71 4.49 -3.19
C GLU A 73 6.54 5.01 -4.04
N TYR A 74 5.46 5.39 -3.38
CA TYR A 74 4.29 5.99 -4.01
C TYR A 74 4.41 7.51 -4.08
N GLY A 75 4.04 8.09 -5.21
CA GLY A 75 4.03 9.54 -5.39
C GLY A 75 3.17 9.97 -6.56
N GLY A 76 3.36 11.22 -7.02
CA GLY A 76 2.49 11.86 -8.00
C GLY A 76 1.30 12.59 -7.34
N GLU A 77 0.58 13.36 -8.14
CA GLU A 77 -0.52 14.19 -7.65
C GLU A 77 -1.71 13.40 -7.09
N GLY A 78 -1.92 12.17 -7.61
CA GLY A 78 -2.98 11.28 -7.17
C GLY A 78 -2.88 10.89 -5.69
N VAL A 79 -1.66 10.89 -5.12
CA VAL A 79 -1.43 10.59 -3.70
C VAL A 79 -2.20 11.54 -2.77
N LEU A 80 -2.37 12.81 -3.16
CA LEU A 80 -3.07 13.81 -2.37
C LEU A 80 -4.57 13.52 -2.22
N SER A 81 -5.12 12.69 -3.09
CA SER A 81 -6.52 12.27 -3.03
C SER A 81 -6.77 11.10 -2.07
N LEU A 82 -5.70 10.43 -1.61
CA LEU A 82 -5.76 9.25 -0.76
C LEU A 82 -5.60 9.62 0.71
N THR A 83 -6.56 9.19 1.52
CA THR A 83 -6.49 9.30 2.99
C THR A 83 -5.43 8.35 3.57
N VAL A 84 -4.98 8.59 4.81
CA VAL A 84 -4.03 7.71 5.48
C VAL A 84 -4.51 6.25 5.58
N PRO A 85 -5.77 5.94 5.93
CA PRO A 85 -6.25 4.55 5.90
C PRO A 85 -6.17 3.91 4.50
N GLU A 86 -6.42 4.66 3.44
CA GLU A 86 -6.28 4.17 2.07
C GLU A 86 -4.81 3.89 1.71
N ARG A 87 -3.90 4.78 2.09
CA ARG A 87 -2.45 4.54 1.94
C ARG A 87 -1.99 3.32 2.74
N ALA A 88 -2.53 3.14 3.95
CA ALA A 88 -2.24 1.99 4.81
C ALA A 88 -2.69 0.66 4.17
N THR A 89 -3.85 0.63 3.50
CA THR A 89 -4.30 -0.54 2.74
C THR A 89 -3.30 -0.91 1.64
N ILE A 90 -2.81 0.09 0.90
CA ILE A 90 -1.85 -0.12 -0.19
C ILE A 90 -0.51 -0.65 0.35
N THR A 91 0.04 0.00 1.37
CA THR A 91 1.33 -0.42 1.96
C THR A 91 1.24 -1.76 2.68
N ASN A 92 0.11 -2.08 3.28
CA ASN A 92 -0.14 -3.40 3.87
C ASN A 92 0.00 -4.50 2.83
N MET A 93 -0.67 -4.37 1.69
CA MET A 93 -0.62 -5.34 0.60
C MET A 93 0.68 -5.28 -0.22
N GLY A 94 1.56 -4.34 0.06
CA GLY A 94 2.94 -4.36 -0.46
C GLY A 94 3.71 -5.61 -0.06
N ALA A 95 3.34 -6.25 1.05
CA ALA A 95 3.88 -7.55 1.46
C ALA A 95 3.54 -8.66 0.45
N GLU A 96 2.39 -8.60 -0.20
CA GLU A 96 1.96 -9.57 -1.24
C GLU A 96 2.81 -9.48 -2.52
N LEU A 97 3.45 -8.32 -2.76
CA LEU A 97 4.43 -8.16 -3.83
C LEU A 97 5.79 -8.78 -3.49
N GLY A 98 6.00 -9.19 -2.24
CA GLY A 98 7.32 -9.55 -1.72
C GLY A 98 8.23 -8.33 -1.50
N ALA A 99 7.70 -7.12 -1.48
CA ALA A 99 8.47 -5.90 -1.27
C ALA A 99 9.10 -5.85 0.13
N THR A 100 10.31 -5.29 0.22
CA THR A 100 10.98 -5.02 1.50
C THR A 100 10.12 -4.11 2.35
N THR A 101 9.59 -3.06 1.77
CA THR A 101 8.59 -2.16 2.33
C THR A 101 7.93 -1.32 1.25
N SER A 102 6.89 -0.60 1.63
CA SER A 102 6.23 0.40 0.77
C SER A 102 6.09 1.70 1.55
N ILE A 103 6.21 2.84 0.90
CA ILE A 103 6.20 4.14 1.56
C ILE A 103 5.42 5.18 0.75
N PHE A 104 4.65 6.01 1.45
CA PHE A 104 4.04 7.24 0.95
C PHE A 104 4.76 8.46 1.53
N PRO A 105 4.65 9.63 0.91
CA PRO A 105 5.16 10.86 1.53
C PRO A 105 4.39 11.17 2.83
N SER A 106 5.08 11.78 3.79
CA SER A 106 4.47 12.38 4.97
C SER A 106 4.12 13.84 4.65
N ASP A 107 2.93 14.05 4.13
CA ASP A 107 2.39 15.31 3.63
C ASP A 107 1.31 15.91 4.57
N ASN A 108 0.59 16.92 4.11
CA ASN A 108 -0.49 17.52 4.87
C ASN A 108 -1.63 16.53 5.21
N VAL A 109 -1.88 15.53 4.36
CA VAL A 109 -2.88 14.48 4.68
C VAL A 109 -2.44 13.68 5.90
N THR A 110 -1.15 13.36 5.99
CA THR A 110 -0.56 12.69 7.17
C THR A 110 -0.62 13.61 8.39
N ARG A 111 -0.33 14.90 8.24
CA ARG A 111 -0.42 15.88 9.33
C ARG A 111 -1.82 15.95 9.92
N GLU A 112 -2.84 16.12 9.09
CA GLU A 112 -4.23 16.21 9.55
C GLU A 112 -4.70 14.91 10.20
N PHE A 113 -4.25 13.76 9.69
CA PHE A 113 -4.52 12.48 10.33
C PHE A 113 -3.91 12.40 11.74
N LEU A 114 -2.64 12.75 11.91
CA LEU A 114 -1.96 12.75 13.21
C LEU A 114 -2.57 13.79 14.16
N LYS A 115 -2.98 14.94 13.67
CA LYS A 115 -3.69 15.96 14.43
C LYS A 115 -5.02 15.44 14.99
N ALA A 116 -5.79 14.72 14.17
CA ALA A 116 -7.03 14.08 14.61
C ALA A 116 -6.80 13.01 15.70
N GLN A 117 -5.58 12.43 15.77
CA GLN A 117 -5.15 11.50 16.81
C GLN A 117 -4.52 12.20 18.03
N GLY A 118 -4.50 13.54 18.09
CA GLY A 118 -3.82 14.29 19.14
C GLY A 118 -2.29 14.24 19.06
N ARG A 119 -1.72 13.88 17.91
CA ARG A 119 -0.30 13.63 17.68
C ARG A 119 0.32 14.56 16.63
N GLU A 120 -0.24 15.73 16.39
CA GLU A 120 0.29 16.68 15.40
C GLU A 120 1.77 17.03 15.63
N LYS A 121 2.21 17.07 16.90
CA LYS A 121 3.61 17.34 17.26
C LYS A 121 4.60 16.28 16.79
N ASP A 122 4.12 15.08 16.49
CA ASP A 122 4.94 13.95 16.03
C ASP A 122 5.08 13.95 14.49
N TRP A 123 4.39 14.88 13.81
CA TRP A 123 4.46 14.98 12.36
C TRP A 123 5.77 15.64 11.90
N THR A 124 6.37 15.05 10.89
CA THR A 124 7.48 15.62 10.13
C THR A 124 7.19 15.47 8.65
N GLU A 125 7.37 16.52 7.88
CA GLU A 125 7.25 16.43 6.41
C GLU A 125 8.36 15.54 5.86
N LEU A 126 7.98 14.57 5.03
CA LEU A 126 8.89 13.71 4.27
C LEU A 126 8.41 13.62 2.83
N LYS A 127 9.27 13.96 1.91
CA LYS A 127 9.06 13.86 0.47
C LYS A 127 10.35 13.43 -0.20
N PRO A 128 10.29 12.85 -1.40
CA PRO A 128 11.51 12.58 -2.16
C PRO A 128 12.24 13.88 -2.50
N ASP A 129 13.55 13.78 -2.62
CA ASP A 129 14.39 14.87 -3.12
C ASP A 129 14.04 15.17 -4.58
N GLU A 130 14.29 16.40 -5.03
CA GLU A 130 13.96 16.81 -6.40
C GLU A 130 14.77 16.06 -7.47
N ASP A 131 15.94 15.59 -7.12
CA ASP A 131 16.87 14.82 -7.93
C ASP A 131 16.85 13.31 -7.64
N ALA A 132 15.83 12.82 -6.91
CA ALA A 132 15.70 11.41 -6.59
C ALA A 132 15.66 10.53 -7.85
N VAL A 133 16.51 9.51 -7.87
CA VAL A 133 16.62 8.55 -8.97
C VAL A 133 16.02 7.21 -8.56
N TYR A 134 15.25 6.62 -9.46
CA TYR A 134 14.58 5.34 -9.26
C TYR A 134 15.09 4.31 -10.26
N ASP A 135 15.24 3.05 -9.83
CA ASP A 135 15.61 1.94 -10.72
C ASP A 135 14.49 1.62 -11.72
N GLU A 136 13.25 1.76 -11.27
CA GLU A 136 12.06 1.52 -12.09
C GLU A 136 10.96 2.54 -11.76
N THR A 137 10.13 2.87 -12.75
CA THR A 137 8.96 3.74 -12.54
C THR A 137 7.74 3.14 -13.25
N ILE A 138 6.62 3.06 -12.52
CA ILE A 138 5.32 2.66 -13.04
C ILE A 138 4.36 3.84 -12.88
N ASN A 139 3.60 4.15 -13.92
CA ASN A 139 2.59 5.20 -13.88
C ASN A 139 1.19 4.58 -13.87
N ILE A 140 0.35 4.98 -12.93
CA ILE A 140 -1.03 4.52 -12.79
C ILE A 140 -1.95 5.75 -12.76
N ASP A 141 -2.87 5.80 -13.71
CA ASP A 141 -3.94 6.78 -13.75
C ASP A 141 -5.14 6.25 -12.96
N LEU A 142 -5.38 6.80 -11.78
CA LEU A 142 -6.45 6.39 -10.87
C LEU A 142 -7.85 6.52 -11.50
N SER A 143 -8.01 7.43 -12.46
CA SER A 143 -9.30 7.65 -13.13
C SER A 143 -9.67 6.55 -14.12
N LYS A 144 -8.71 5.72 -14.49
CA LYS A 144 -8.88 4.59 -15.42
C LYS A 144 -9.00 3.25 -14.72
N LEU A 145 -8.82 3.22 -13.40
CA LEU A 145 -8.98 1.99 -12.65
C LEU A 145 -10.46 1.60 -12.57
N GLU A 146 -10.69 0.31 -12.66
CA GLU A 146 -11.97 -0.34 -12.50
C GLU A 146 -11.97 -1.16 -11.19
N PRO A 147 -13.15 -1.52 -10.64
CA PRO A 147 -13.22 -2.46 -9.54
C PRO A 147 -12.59 -3.81 -9.92
N MET A 148 -11.68 -4.28 -9.08
CA MET A 148 -10.89 -5.48 -9.32
C MET A 148 -11.06 -6.52 -8.23
N ALA A 149 -10.81 -7.78 -8.56
CA ALA A 149 -10.71 -8.86 -7.60
C ALA A 149 -9.55 -9.80 -7.92
N ALA A 150 -8.89 -10.28 -6.87
CA ALA A 150 -7.93 -11.37 -6.98
C ALA A 150 -8.70 -12.68 -7.07
N CYS A 151 -8.49 -13.41 -8.16
CA CYS A 151 -9.08 -14.73 -8.37
C CYS A 151 -8.25 -15.82 -7.66
N PRO A 152 -8.84 -16.98 -7.33
CA PRO A 152 -8.06 -18.11 -6.84
C PRO A 152 -6.98 -18.50 -7.85
N HIS A 153 -5.78 -18.85 -7.44
CA HIS A 153 -5.26 -19.20 -6.12
C HIS A 153 -4.06 -18.30 -5.77
N SER A 154 -3.95 -17.12 -6.35
CA SER A 154 -2.85 -16.19 -6.14
C SER A 154 -3.35 -14.74 -6.08
N PRO A 155 -2.82 -13.89 -5.19
CA PRO A 155 -3.25 -12.50 -5.09
C PRO A 155 -2.91 -11.64 -6.33
N ASP A 156 -2.05 -12.10 -7.22
CA ASP A 156 -1.74 -11.47 -8.51
C ASP A 156 -2.59 -12.00 -9.68
N ALA A 157 -3.44 -12.99 -9.44
CA ALA A 157 -4.45 -13.44 -10.41
C ALA A 157 -5.63 -12.43 -10.47
N VAL A 158 -5.29 -11.17 -10.71
CA VAL A 158 -6.23 -10.04 -10.68
C VAL A 158 -6.98 -9.91 -12.00
N LYS A 159 -8.29 -9.71 -11.90
CA LYS A 159 -9.18 -9.39 -13.01
C LYS A 159 -10.11 -8.25 -12.63
N SER A 160 -10.62 -7.52 -13.62
CA SER A 160 -11.75 -6.62 -13.38
C SER A 160 -13.00 -7.43 -13.01
N VAL A 161 -13.89 -6.82 -12.22
CA VAL A 161 -15.14 -7.47 -11.82
C VAL A 161 -15.98 -7.81 -13.05
N ASP A 162 -15.94 -6.98 -14.10
CA ASP A 162 -16.63 -7.22 -15.35
C ASP A 162 -16.10 -8.43 -16.11
N GLU A 163 -14.78 -8.65 -16.11
CA GLU A 163 -14.17 -9.86 -16.70
C GLU A 163 -14.54 -11.15 -15.96
N ILE A 164 -14.74 -11.07 -14.65
CA ILE A 164 -15.14 -12.23 -13.83
C ILE A 164 -16.60 -12.62 -14.14
N GLY A 165 -17.45 -11.62 -14.41
CA GLY A 165 -18.84 -11.83 -14.68
C GLY A 165 -19.65 -12.29 -13.44
N LYS A 166 -20.80 -12.91 -13.69
CA LYS A 166 -21.70 -13.35 -12.61
C LYS A 166 -21.25 -14.69 -12.04
N ILE A 167 -20.97 -14.71 -10.73
CA ILE A 167 -20.71 -15.92 -9.94
C ILE A 167 -21.70 -15.98 -8.77
N ASN A 168 -22.09 -17.20 -8.39
CA ASN A 168 -22.87 -17.40 -7.19
C ASN A 168 -21.94 -17.27 -5.98
N ILE A 169 -22.40 -16.53 -4.96
CA ILE A 169 -21.67 -16.31 -3.73
C ILE A 169 -22.47 -16.94 -2.59
N ASP A 170 -21.88 -17.90 -1.90
CA ASP A 170 -22.50 -18.58 -0.75
C ASP A 170 -22.14 -17.89 0.58
N GLN A 171 -20.96 -17.25 0.65
CA GLN A 171 -20.47 -16.59 1.85
C GLN A 171 -19.61 -15.39 1.52
N VAL A 172 -19.76 -14.31 2.29
CA VAL A 172 -18.92 -13.10 2.25
C VAL A 172 -18.23 -12.93 3.60
N CYS A 173 -16.90 -12.79 3.57
CA CYS A 173 -16.09 -12.49 4.74
C CYS A 173 -15.45 -11.11 4.58
N ILE A 174 -15.66 -10.22 5.55
CA ILE A 174 -15.09 -8.86 5.57
C ILE A 174 -14.26 -8.74 6.84
N GLY A 175 -12.99 -8.34 6.68
CA GLY A 175 -12.13 -8.26 7.86
C GLY A 175 -10.65 -8.19 7.53
N SER A 176 -9.85 -8.58 8.51
CA SER A 176 -8.38 -8.60 8.51
C SER A 176 -7.73 -7.20 8.51
N CYS A 177 -6.40 -7.18 8.47
CA CYS A 177 -5.61 -5.94 8.51
C CYS A 177 -5.72 -5.07 7.24
N THR A 178 -6.24 -5.63 6.14
CA THR A 178 -6.31 -4.93 4.85
C THR A 178 -7.57 -4.08 4.70
N ASN A 179 -8.75 -4.61 5.06
CA ASN A 179 -10.04 -3.97 4.80
C ASN A 179 -11.01 -4.08 5.99
N SER A 180 -10.58 -3.72 7.18
CA SER A 180 -11.45 -3.62 8.35
C SER A 180 -11.24 -2.33 9.16
N SER A 181 -10.75 -1.27 8.51
CA SER A 181 -10.75 0.04 9.12
C SER A 181 -12.18 0.50 9.40
N TYR A 182 -12.36 1.43 10.33
CA TYR A 182 -13.67 2.03 10.61
C TYR A 182 -14.35 2.54 9.32
N ARG A 183 -13.58 3.14 8.42
CA ARG A 183 -14.07 3.65 7.13
C ARG A 183 -14.57 2.52 6.23
N ASP A 184 -13.83 1.39 6.16
CA ASP A 184 -14.23 0.23 5.36
C ASP A 184 -15.55 -0.34 5.88
N MET A 185 -15.66 -0.51 7.21
CA MET A 185 -16.88 -1.03 7.84
C MET A 185 -18.07 -0.09 7.66
N MET A 186 -17.86 1.23 7.69
CA MET A 186 -18.92 2.19 7.38
C MET A 186 -19.40 2.10 5.93
N ARG A 187 -18.50 1.86 4.98
CA ARG A 187 -18.89 1.62 3.57
C ARG A 187 -19.70 0.36 3.37
N VAL A 188 -19.41 -0.69 4.14
CA VAL A 188 -20.17 -1.95 4.10
C VAL A 188 -21.58 -1.76 4.68
N ALA A 189 -21.72 -0.86 5.66
CA ALA A 189 -22.99 -0.60 6.35
C ALA A 189 -23.91 0.40 5.61
N SER A 190 -23.42 1.13 4.62
CA SER A 190 -24.15 2.13 3.83
C SER A 190 -24.79 1.52 2.58
#